data_5c9271db43b796e91ff60d9aaf37b966
#
_entry.id   5c9271db43b796e91ff60d9aaf37b966
#
_cell.length_a   1.000
_cell.length_b   1.000
_cell.length_c   1.000
_cell.angle_alpha   90.00
_cell.angle_beta   90.00
_cell.angle_gamma   90.00
#
_symmetry.space_group_name_H-M   'P 1'
#
loop_
_entity.id
_entity.type
_entity.pdbx_description
1 polymer ?
#
loop_
_entity_poly.entity_id
_entity_poly.type
_entity_poly.pdbx_seq_one_letter_code
_entity_poly.pdbx_strand_id
1 'polypeptide(L)'
;MLTALPHLREALVSASPSQQIVALLVVPALAVISAWLIQQIGHIVAALLLGFRVAPFNTARDCDPHRQYACDPLRISILPLETRNMYHLRRRLTLIFLGGPLAGLAFALLLEFCRDWSQASVLIQMRVHTVAAFNVLASLASLLPETGHRADFSDGARLVMLLKNDSRAARLLALLRMQRALKDGVHPREWDPAWVERATADNDQSRDAVISLWLAYIWASERQDITSATRYLEDALAAPDACPRGLRDRLYLEAAIFQAWFRDNPSNAHSWAALIHSGRLVSFEQKRLTMAVLWAEGKSFDAFEKLSDYFAALRELPESPARALAEKSALEWKHQIQSRMLTRAWRSMYNMSQQVEASATAGTLVSSHGN
;
A
#
# COMPACT_ATOMS: atom_id res chain seq x y z
N MET A 1 13.27 18.57 40.88
CA MET A 1 12.82 19.42 39.75
C MET A 1 12.41 20.84 40.17
N LEU A 2 11.62 21.05 41.21
CA LEU A 2 11.16 22.36 41.70
C LEU A 2 12.26 23.27 42.23
N THR A 3 13.37 22.75 42.79
CA THR A 3 14.51 23.50 43.30
C THR A 3 15.44 24.07 42.22
N ALA A 4 15.35 23.66 40.96
CA ALA A 4 16.16 24.11 39.87
C ALA A 4 15.58 25.37 39.15
N LEU A 5 14.29 25.66 39.35
CA LEU A 5 13.61 26.79 38.68
C LEU A 5 14.22 28.21 38.98
N PRO A 6 14.60 28.55 40.22
CA PRO A 6 15.20 29.84 40.50
C PRO A 6 16.56 30.03 39.83
N HIS A 7 17.41 28.99 39.85
CA HIS A 7 18.73 29.03 39.17
C HIS A 7 18.62 29.13 37.64
N LEU A 8 17.54 28.56 37.09
CA LEU A 8 17.22 28.63 35.65
C LEU A 8 16.88 30.07 35.23
N ARG A 9 16.09 30.77 36.05
CA ARG A 9 15.71 32.15 35.79
C ARG A 9 16.92 33.06 35.86
N GLU A 10 17.79 32.93 36.87
CA GLU A 10 18.99 33.72 37.01
C GLU A 10 19.99 33.49 35.87
N ALA A 11 20.20 32.23 35.47
CA ALA A 11 21.07 31.89 34.34
C ALA A 11 20.55 32.42 33.00
N LEU A 12 19.23 32.43 32.79
CA LEU A 12 18.61 33.02 31.58
C LEU A 12 18.66 34.52 31.56
N VAL A 13 18.47 35.18 32.68
CA VAL A 13 18.52 36.68 32.79
C VAL A 13 19.95 37.21 32.61
N SER A 14 20.97 36.47 33.04
CA SER A 14 22.38 36.83 32.86
C SER A 14 22.94 36.45 31.47
N ALA A 15 22.22 35.68 30.67
CA ALA A 15 22.64 35.23 29.34
C ALA A 15 22.48 36.36 28.30
N SER A 16 23.37 36.39 27.30
CA SER A 16 23.24 37.32 26.18
C SER A 16 21.95 37.01 25.36
N PRO A 17 21.37 37.97 24.63
CA PRO A 17 20.17 37.77 23.82
C PRO A 17 20.30 36.60 22.84
N SER A 18 21.47 36.37 22.26
CA SER A 18 21.77 35.26 21.38
C SER A 18 21.70 33.90 22.13
N GLN A 19 22.22 33.83 23.35
CA GLN A 19 22.16 32.65 24.20
C GLN A 19 20.72 32.32 24.65
N GLN A 20 19.92 33.37 24.91
CA GLN A 20 18.49 33.18 25.23
C GLN A 20 17.69 32.61 24.05
N ILE A 21 17.92 33.11 22.81
CA ILE A 21 17.31 32.58 21.60
C ILE A 21 17.70 31.10 21.40
N VAL A 22 18.99 30.78 21.54
CA VAL A 22 19.47 29.39 21.43
C VAL A 22 18.81 28.51 22.49
N ALA A 23 18.71 28.94 23.74
CA ALA A 23 18.11 28.14 24.81
C ALA A 23 16.62 27.94 24.61
N LEU A 24 15.87 28.92 24.13
CA LEU A 24 14.42 28.90 24.02
C LEU A 24 13.89 28.28 22.71
N LEU A 25 14.64 28.38 21.61
CA LEU A 25 14.19 27.90 20.31
C LEU A 25 15.00 26.73 19.77
N VAL A 26 16.32 26.82 19.79
CA VAL A 26 17.20 25.84 19.14
C VAL A 26 17.26 24.54 19.96
N VAL A 27 17.40 24.63 21.29
CA VAL A 27 17.50 23.44 22.14
C VAL A 27 16.21 22.60 22.12
N PRO A 28 15.01 23.18 22.29
CA PRO A 28 13.77 22.39 22.15
C PRO A 28 13.59 21.80 20.75
N ALA A 29 13.91 22.56 19.69
CA ALA A 29 13.83 22.03 18.33
C ALA A 29 14.76 20.83 18.12
N LEU A 30 16.00 20.93 18.57
CA LEU A 30 16.95 19.79 18.54
C LEU A 30 16.48 18.62 19.40
N ALA A 31 15.86 18.90 20.55
CA ALA A 31 15.32 17.86 21.44
C ALA A 31 14.18 17.09 20.76
N VAL A 32 13.27 17.77 20.08
CA VAL A 32 12.18 17.13 19.30
C VAL A 32 12.75 16.30 18.15
N ILE A 33 13.69 16.87 17.37
CA ILE A 33 14.33 16.15 16.27
C ILE A 33 15.08 14.92 16.77
N SER A 34 15.84 15.05 17.86
CA SER A 34 16.58 13.93 18.45
C SER A 34 15.63 12.82 18.94
N ALA A 35 14.55 13.19 19.62
CA ALA A 35 13.56 12.23 20.10
C ALA A 35 12.93 11.46 18.97
N TRP A 36 12.55 12.14 17.87
CA TRP A 36 12.03 11.49 16.68
C TRP A 36 13.06 10.56 16.03
N LEU A 37 14.31 11.02 15.83
CA LEU A 37 15.36 10.21 15.21
C LEU A 37 15.69 8.96 16.02
N ILE A 38 15.85 9.10 17.35
CA ILE A 38 16.18 7.97 18.24
C ILE A 38 15.06 6.93 18.23
N GLN A 39 13.80 7.34 18.25
CA GLN A 39 12.68 6.40 18.13
C GLN A 39 12.69 5.66 16.80
N GLN A 40 12.93 6.36 15.67
CA GLN A 40 13.04 5.70 14.37
C GLN A 40 14.19 4.70 14.32
N ILE A 41 15.36 5.06 14.85
CA ILE A 41 16.51 4.16 14.97
C ILE A 41 16.16 2.94 15.82
N GLY A 42 15.45 3.13 16.95
CA GLY A 42 15.00 2.04 17.79
C GLY A 42 14.11 1.03 17.07
N HIS A 43 13.13 1.52 16.30
CA HIS A 43 12.27 0.66 15.46
C HIS A 43 13.08 -0.08 14.39
N ILE A 44 14.02 0.61 13.72
CA ILE A 44 14.88 0.01 12.70
C ILE A 44 15.75 -1.09 13.30
N VAL A 45 16.43 -0.81 14.40
CA VAL A 45 17.31 -1.79 15.06
C VAL A 45 16.50 -3.00 15.52
N ALA A 46 15.36 -2.78 16.17
CA ALA A 46 14.48 -3.87 16.59
C ALA A 46 14.01 -4.70 15.38
N ALA A 47 13.62 -4.05 14.28
CA ALA A 47 13.19 -4.73 13.07
C ALA A 47 14.32 -5.60 12.48
N LEU A 48 15.54 -5.05 12.36
CA LEU A 48 16.70 -5.77 11.82
C LEU A 48 17.07 -6.96 12.71
N LEU A 49 17.14 -6.78 14.03
CA LEU A 49 17.44 -7.86 15.00
C LEU A 49 16.38 -8.97 14.94
N LEU A 50 15.13 -8.63 14.66
CA LEU A 50 14.03 -9.58 14.51
C LEU A 50 13.89 -10.14 13.10
N GLY A 51 14.85 -9.89 12.20
CA GLY A 51 14.91 -10.45 10.84
C GLY A 51 13.88 -9.82 9.88
N PHE A 52 13.52 -8.54 10.04
CA PHE A 52 12.74 -7.81 9.08
C PHE A 52 13.64 -7.02 8.12
N ARG A 53 13.20 -6.85 6.89
CA ARG A 53 13.80 -5.87 5.98
C ARG A 53 13.25 -4.50 6.28
N VAL A 54 14.14 -3.55 6.38
CA VAL A 54 13.80 -2.13 6.44
C VAL A 54 14.07 -1.57 5.05
N ALA A 55 13.01 -1.12 4.37
CA ALA A 55 13.18 -0.42 3.11
C ALA A 55 13.73 0.98 3.43
N PRO A 56 14.83 1.41 2.77
CA PRO A 56 15.27 2.79 2.89
C PRO A 56 14.15 3.73 2.43
N PHE A 57 14.15 4.95 2.93
CA PHE A 57 13.23 6.01 2.50
C PHE A 57 13.15 6.00 0.98
N ASN A 58 12.01 5.60 0.44
CA ASN A 58 11.83 5.55 -1.00
C ASN A 58 11.73 6.98 -1.50
N THR A 59 12.79 7.41 -2.16
CA THR A 59 12.63 8.49 -3.13
C THR A 59 11.56 8.05 -4.13
N ALA A 60 10.65 8.94 -4.47
CA ALA A 60 9.46 8.73 -5.31
C ALA A 60 9.73 8.15 -6.74
N ARG A 61 10.94 7.64 -6.99
CA ARG A 61 11.42 7.10 -8.26
C ARG A 61 11.37 5.57 -8.39
N ASP A 62 11.24 4.83 -7.29
CA ASP A 62 11.08 3.38 -7.40
C ASP A 62 9.61 3.06 -7.68
N CYS A 63 9.30 3.02 -8.97
CA CYS A 63 8.02 2.64 -9.57
C CYS A 63 7.71 1.15 -9.40
N ASP A 64 7.96 0.55 -8.23
CA ASP A 64 7.39 -0.74 -7.90
C ASP A 64 5.92 -0.48 -7.53
N PRO A 65 4.94 -0.88 -8.37
CA PRO A 65 3.53 -0.66 -8.12
C PRO A 65 3.08 -1.25 -6.79
N HIS A 66 3.80 -2.25 -6.26
CA HIS A 66 3.53 -2.87 -4.97
C HIS A 66 4.22 -2.14 -3.80
N ARG A 67 5.23 -1.30 -4.04
CA ARG A 67 5.90 -0.47 -3.01
C ARG A 67 5.19 0.85 -2.71
N GLN A 68 4.35 1.36 -3.59
CA GLN A 68 3.66 2.65 -3.40
C GLN A 68 2.63 2.65 -2.25
N TYR A 69 2.33 1.48 -1.65
CA TYR A 69 1.53 1.41 -0.41
C TYR A 69 2.27 1.92 0.83
N ALA A 70 3.58 2.12 0.73
CA ALA A 70 4.43 2.66 1.78
C ALA A 70 4.73 4.17 1.61
N CYS A 71 4.06 4.85 0.70
CA CYS A 71 4.33 6.27 0.41
C CYS A 71 3.70 7.23 1.42
N ASP A 72 4.02 7.02 2.68
CA ASP A 72 4.21 8.09 3.61
C ASP A 72 5.73 8.35 3.64
N PRO A 73 6.24 9.53 3.23
CA PRO A 73 7.68 9.78 3.14
C PRO A 73 8.39 9.66 4.49
N LEU A 74 7.64 9.54 5.58
CA LEU A 74 8.15 9.36 6.94
C LEU A 74 7.90 7.96 7.52
N ARG A 75 7.31 7.03 6.77
CA ARG A 75 7.05 5.67 7.26
C ARG A 75 8.09 4.68 6.74
N ILE A 76 8.75 4.04 7.68
CA ILE A 76 9.64 2.90 7.43
C ILE A 76 8.77 1.69 7.11
N SER A 77 8.89 1.17 5.89
CA SER A 77 8.23 -0.07 5.49
C SER A 77 8.97 -1.26 6.08
N ILE A 78 8.37 -1.90 7.08
CA ILE A 78 8.92 -3.08 7.74
C ILE A 78 8.28 -4.32 7.13
N LEU A 79 9.08 -5.16 6.47
CA LEU A 79 8.63 -6.41 5.87
C LEU A 79 9.45 -7.58 6.40
N PRO A 80 8.84 -8.75 6.65
CA PRO A 80 9.56 -9.96 7.00
C PRO A 80 10.56 -10.34 5.91
N LEU A 81 11.77 -10.77 6.30
CA LEU A 81 12.84 -11.15 5.38
C LEU A 81 12.52 -12.39 4.55
N GLU A 82 11.80 -13.35 5.14
CA GLU A 82 11.48 -14.64 4.54
C GLU A 82 10.07 -15.08 4.93
N THR A 83 9.40 -15.84 4.05
CA THR A 83 8.10 -16.47 4.31
C THR A 83 8.14 -17.45 5.49
N ARG A 84 9.28 -18.16 5.66
CA ARG A 84 9.49 -19.06 6.82
C ARG A 84 9.46 -18.34 8.17
N ASN A 85 9.73 -17.05 8.21
CA ASN A 85 9.79 -16.24 9.43
C ASN A 85 8.44 -15.65 9.87
N MET A 86 7.31 -16.15 9.37
CA MET A 86 5.98 -15.74 9.82
C MET A 86 5.57 -16.32 11.19
N TYR A 87 6.35 -17.27 11.73
CA TYR A 87 6.14 -17.77 13.09
C TYR A 87 6.37 -16.65 14.11
N HIS A 88 5.46 -16.56 15.08
CA HIS A 88 5.50 -15.54 16.12
C HIS A 88 5.49 -14.09 15.62
N LEU A 89 4.94 -13.84 14.40
CA LEU A 89 4.90 -12.51 13.77
C LEU A 89 4.31 -11.45 14.72
N ARG A 90 3.25 -11.80 15.46
CA ARG A 90 2.63 -10.92 16.46
C ARG A 90 3.63 -10.47 17.52
N ARG A 91 4.35 -11.41 18.15
CA ARG A 91 5.35 -11.09 19.21
C ARG A 91 6.48 -10.23 18.65
N ARG A 92 6.94 -10.53 17.46
CA ARG A 92 8.02 -9.78 16.79
C ARG A 92 7.58 -8.35 16.48
N LEU A 93 6.37 -8.14 15.97
CA LEU A 93 5.82 -6.80 15.76
C LEU A 93 5.64 -6.04 17.07
N THR A 94 5.19 -6.69 18.13
CA THR A 94 5.12 -6.08 19.47
C THR A 94 6.49 -5.55 19.91
N LEU A 95 7.56 -6.33 19.75
CA LEU A 95 8.92 -5.91 20.07
C LEU A 95 9.43 -4.77 19.20
N ILE A 96 9.05 -4.74 17.92
CA ILE A 96 9.39 -3.65 17.01
C ILE A 96 8.72 -2.34 17.46
N PHE A 97 7.42 -2.37 17.79
CA PHE A 97 6.72 -1.17 18.25
C PHE A 97 7.20 -0.71 19.64
N LEU A 98 7.70 -1.60 20.47
CA LEU A 98 8.41 -1.24 21.72
C LEU A 98 9.81 -0.67 21.46
N GLY A 99 10.46 -1.05 20.37
CA GLY A 99 11.84 -0.69 20.09
C GLY A 99 12.11 0.81 20.06
N GLY A 100 11.19 1.61 19.48
CA GLY A 100 11.29 3.06 19.44
C GLY A 100 11.24 3.71 20.84
N PRO A 101 10.15 3.52 21.60
CA PRO A 101 10.04 4.05 22.95
C PRO A 101 11.17 3.61 23.88
N LEU A 102 11.57 2.34 23.80
CA LEU A 102 12.69 1.83 24.62
C LEU A 102 14.02 2.47 24.25
N ALA A 103 14.28 2.70 22.96
CA ALA A 103 15.48 3.41 22.50
C ALA A 103 15.50 4.86 23.00
N GLY A 104 14.35 5.55 22.96
CA GLY A 104 14.24 6.92 23.51
C GLY A 104 14.50 6.99 25.01
N LEU A 105 13.95 6.04 25.78
CA LEU A 105 14.22 5.94 27.22
C LEU A 105 15.69 5.60 27.52
N ALA A 106 16.26 4.63 26.80
CA ALA A 106 17.66 4.27 26.95
C ALA A 106 18.60 5.44 26.63
N PHE A 107 18.29 6.18 25.54
CA PHE A 107 19.06 7.37 25.17
C PHE A 107 18.97 8.48 26.23
N ALA A 108 17.79 8.72 26.79
CA ALA A 108 17.59 9.69 27.88
C ALA A 108 18.42 9.30 29.13
N LEU A 109 18.40 8.01 29.51
CA LEU A 109 19.23 7.50 30.60
C LEU A 109 20.73 7.68 30.34
N LEU A 110 21.17 7.40 29.10
CA LEU A 110 22.56 7.59 28.70
C LEU A 110 22.97 9.07 28.81
N LEU A 111 22.12 10.00 28.36
CA LEU A 111 22.39 11.44 28.46
C LEU A 111 22.50 11.90 29.92
N GLU A 112 21.61 11.43 30.81
CA GLU A 112 21.68 11.76 32.24
C GLU A 112 22.96 11.21 32.87
N PHE A 113 23.31 9.97 32.56
CA PHE A 113 24.56 9.36 33.03
C PHE A 113 25.79 10.15 32.56
N CYS A 114 25.87 10.51 31.27
CA CYS A 114 26.98 11.31 30.73
C CYS A 114 27.02 12.71 31.34
N ARG A 115 25.88 13.31 31.66
CA ARG A 115 25.79 14.62 32.34
C ARG A 115 26.47 14.58 33.70
N ASP A 116 26.17 13.58 34.49
CA ASP A 116 26.69 13.46 35.88
C ASP A 116 28.21 13.23 35.89
N TRP A 117 28.76 12.60 34.83
CA TRP A 117 30.21 12.39 34.66
C TRP A 117 30.94 13.58 34.02
N SER A 118 30.22 14.53 33.46
CA SER A 118 30.82 15.69 32.79
C SER A 118 31.09 16.82 33.80
N GLN A 119 32.27 17.36 33.78
CA GLN A 119 32.59 18.65 34.48
C GLN A 119 32.14 19.86 33.63
N ALA A 120 31.10 19.68 32.83
CA ALA A 120 30.61 20.72 31.92
C ALA A 120 29.93 21.87 32.69
N SER A 121 29.86 23.01 32.07
CA SER A 121 29.17 24.17 32.64
C SER A 121 27.70 23.88 32.90
N VAL A 122 27.11 24.51 33.91
CA VAL A 122 25.69 24.39 34.28
C VAL A 122 24.77 24.55 33.07
N LEU A 123 25.08 25.44 32.14
CA LEU A 123 24.33 25.71 30.93
C LEU A 123 24.29 24.45 29.99
N ILE A 124 25.43 23.77 29.84
CA ILE A 124 25.51 22.52 29.03
C ILE A 124 24.74 21.42 29.72
N GLN A 125 24.89 21.23 31.02
CA GLN A 125 24.15 20.24 31.79
C GLN A 125 22.64 20.42 31.67
N MET A 126 22.16 21.66 31.70
CA MET A 126 20.73 21.98 31.51
C MET A 126 20.26 21.64 30.11
N ARG A 127 21.04 21.91 29.06
CA ARG A 127 20.67 21.55 27.67
C ARG A 127 20.56 20.04 27.52
N VAL A 128 21.51 19.28 28.06
CA VAL A 128 21.48 17.82 28.05
C VAL A 128 20.27 17.28 28.79
N HIS A 129 19.97 17.83 29.96
CA HIS A 129 18.76 17.47 30.71
C HIS A 129 17.46 17.75 29.95
N THR A 130 17.40 18.89 29.26
CA THR A 130 16.25 19.24 28.41
C THR A 130 16.05 18.19 27.31
N VAL A 131 17.12 17.83 26.59
CA VAL A 131 17.04 16.79 25.53
C VAL A 131 16.63 15.43 26.11
N ALA A 132 17.18 15.04 27.28
CA ALA A 132 16.81 13.80 27.95
C ALA A 132 15.32 13.79 28.35
N ALA A 133 14.84 14.86 28.97
CA ALA A 133 13.43 15.00 29.36
C ALA A 133 12.48 14.93 28.18
N PHE A 134 12.80 15.58 27.04
CA PHE A 134 12.01 15.48 25.82
C PHE A 134 11.97 14.06 25.26
N ASN A 135 13.08 13.32 25.30
CA ASN A 135 13.11 11.91 24.87
C ASN A 135 12.23 11.03 25.76
N VAL A 136 12.24 11.25 27.08
CA VAL A 136 11.32 10.54 28.00
C VAL A 136 9.86 10.87 27.66
N LEU A 137 9.52 12.16 27.57
CA LEU A 137 8.16 12.60 27.27
C LEU A 137 7.67 12.07 25.92
N ALA A 138 8.49 12.15 24.88
CA ALA A 138 8.15 11.62 23.57
C ALA A 138 7.95 10.10 23.59
N SER A 139 8.80 9.36 24.32
CA SER A 139 8.67 7.90 24.48
C SER A 139 7.40 7.52 25.22
N LEU A 140 7.06 8.24 26.28
CA LEU A 140 5.81 8.02 27.01
C LEU A 140 4.59 8.40 26.16
N ALA A 141 4.65 9.53 25.45
CA ALA A 141 3.58 9.96 24.56
C ALA A 141 3.32 8.96 23.44
N SER A 142 4.38 8.38 22.83
CA SER A 142 4.23 7.37 21.78
C SER A 142 3.59 6.07 22.29
N LEU A 143 3.72 5.77 23.58
CA LEU A 143 3.09 4.60 24.23
C LEU A 143 1.63 4.85 24.61
N LEU A 144 1.14 6.09 24.60
CA LEU A 144 -0.27 6.34 24.82
C LEU A 144 -1.09 5.79 23.65
N PRO A 145 -2.17 5.04 23.92
CA PRO A 145 -2.99 4.44 22.88
C PRO A 145 -3.89 5.51 22.24
N GLU A 146 -3.33 6.29 21.33
CA GLU A 146 -4.08 7.28 20.56
C GLU A 146 -4.58 6.67 19.26
N THR A 147 -5.89 6.69 19.08
CA THR A 147 -6.58 6.28 17.85
C THR A 147 -7.06 7.55 17.14
N GLY A 148 -6.19 8.12 16.33
CA GLY A 148 -6.56 9.31 15.52
C GLY A 148 -7.61 8.98 14.48
N HIS A 149 -8.49 9.94 14.17
CA HIS A 149 -9.54 9.81 13.13
C HIS A 149 -9.00 9.54 11.71
N ARG A 150 -7.69 9.64 11.49
CA ARG A 150 -7.03 9.48 10.18
C ARG A 150 -6.13 8.25 10.08
N ALA A 151 -6.45 7.17 10.80
CA ALA A 151 -5.79 5.87 10.66
C ALA A 151 -4.29 5.79 11.04
N ASP A 152 -3.74 6.79 11.69
CA ASP A 152 -2.39 6.75 12.20
C ASP A 152 -2.41 6.38 13.68
N PHE A 153 -2.26 5.07 13.94
CA PHE A 153 -2.16 4.55 15.29
C PHE A 153 -0.79 4.89 15.88
N SER A 154 -0.77 5.42 17.12
CA SER A 154 0.45 5.50 17.93
C SER A 154 1.05 4.10 18.16
N ASP A 155 2.33 4.03 18.53
CA ASP A 155 2.95 2.75 18.87
C ASP A 155 2.20 2.05 20.01
N GLY A 156 1.72 2.83 20.99
CA GLY A 156 0.89 2.34 22.08
C GLY A 156 -0.43 1.73 21.63
N ALA A 157 -1.12 2.37 20.68
CA ALA A 157 -2.35 1.82 20.12
C ALA A 157 -2.09 0.50 19.35
N ARG A 158 -1.00 0.41 18.60
CA ARG A 158 -0.58 -0.82 17.91
C ARG A 158 -0.19 -1.92 18.89
N LEU A 159 0.50 -1.57 19.98
CA LEU A 159 0.84 -2.51 21.04
C LEU A 159 -0.42 -3.08 21.70
N VAL A 160 -1.37 -2.22 22.08
CA VAL A 160 -2.64 -2.66 22.70
C VAL A 160 -3.42 -3.56 21.73
N MET A 161 -3.51 -3.19 20.46
CA MET A 161 -4.14 -3.98 19.40
C MET A 161 -3.50 -5.38 19.28
N LEU A 162 -2.17 -5.45 19.21
CA LEU A 162 -1.44 -6.73 19.10
C LEU A 162 -1.55 -7.57 20.38
N LEU A 163 -1.52 -6.95 21.55
CA LEU A 163 -1.64 -7.67 22.83
C LEU A 163 -3.06 -8.24 23.01
N LYS A 164 -4.10 -7.47 22.70
CA LYS A 164 -5.49 -7.93 22.73
C LYS A 164 -5.82 -8.95 21.66
N ASN A 165 -5.03 -9.03 20.60
CA ASN A 165 -5.27 -9.91 19.45
C ASN A 165 -6.67 -9.69 18.82
N ASP A 166 -7.05 -8.44 18.70
CA ASP A 166 -8.35 -8.05 18.13
C ASP A 166 -8.39 -8.22 16.58
N SER A 167 -9.53 -7.89 15.97
CA SER A 167 -9.74 -7.97 14.51
C SER A 167 -8.73 -7.15 13.71
N ARG A 168 -8.32 -5.99 14.24
CA ARG A 168 -7.33 -5.11 13.60
C ARG A 168 -5.93 -5.75 13.62
N ALA A 169 -5.55 -6.41 14.73
CA ALA A 169 -4.31 -7.18 14.78
C ALA A 169 -4.32 -8.34 13.78
N ALA A 170 -5.43 -9.08 13.70
CA ALA A 170 -5.59 -10.15 12.74
C ALA A 170 -5.48 -9.65 11.31
N ARG A 171 -6.09 -8.49 11.00
CA ARG A 171 -5.97 -7.80 9.71
C ARG A 171 -4.53 -7.43 9.38
N LEU A 172 -3.81 -6.76 10.29
CA LEU A 172 -2.42 -6.37 10.09
C LEU A 172 -1.54 -7.58 9.77
N LEU A 173 -1.70 -8.67 10.52
CA LEU A 173 -0.94 -9.91 10.31
C LEU A 173 -1.27 -10.56 8.97
N ALA A 174 -2.54 -10.55 8.56
CA ALA A 174 -2.97 -11.07 7.27
C ALA A 174 -2.44 -10.22 6.10
N LEU A 175 -2.51 -8.89 6.22
CA LEU A 175 -1.94 -7.96 5.24
C LEU A 175 -0.44 -8.20 5.00
N LEU A 176 0.34 -8.32 6.08
CA LEU A 176 1.77 -8.59 5.96
C LEU A 176 2.07 -9.93 5.27
N ARG A 177 1.23 -10.96 5.50
CA ARG A 177 1.35 -12.25 4.81
C ARG A 177 1.05 -12.13 3.32
N MET A 178 -0.07 -11.49 2.95
CA MET A 178 -0.45 -11.29 1.55
C MET A 178 0.59 -10.43 0.80
N GLN A 179 1.05 -9.33 1.40
CA GLN A 179 2.11 -8.49 0.82
C GLN A 179 3.42 -9.26 0.65
N ARG A 180 3.77 -10.11 1.61
CA ARG A 180 4.95 -10.97 1.50
C ARG A 180 4.79 -11.99 0.38
N ALA A 181 3.64 -12.66 0.30
CA ALA A 181 3.33 -13.61 -0.75
C ALA A 181 3.48 -12.99 -2.15
N LEU A 182 2.96 -11.75 -2.35
CA LEU A 182 3.16 -11.00 -3.59
C LEU A 182 4.64 -10.77 -3.91
N LYS A 183 5.43 -10.39 -2.91
CA LYS A 183 6.88 -10.18 -3.10
C LYS A 183 7.64 -11.45 -3.43
N ASP A 184 7.18 -12.59 -2.91
CA ASP A 184 7.77 -13.89 -3.19
C ASP A 184 7.26 -14.47 -4.53
N GLY A 185 6.39 -13.75 -5.25
CA GLY A 185 5.84 -14.19 -6.52
C GLY A 185 4.72 -15.24 -6.39
N VAL A 186 4.17 -15.42 -5.20
CA VAL A 186 3.01 -16.30 -4.99
C VAL A 186 1.78 -15.66 -5.61
N HIS A 187 1.18 -16.37 -6.56
CA HIS A 187 0.02 -15.87 -7.28
C HIS A 187 -1.17 -15.62 -6.34
N PRO A 188 -1.91 -14.49 -6.46
CA PRO A 188 -3.03 -14.20 -5.58
C PRO A 188 -4.06 -15.33 -5.45
N ARG A 189 -4.36 -16.08 -6.53
CA ARG A 189 -5.27 -17.22 -6.49
C ARG A 189 -4.84 -18.34 -5.53
N GLU A 190 -3.54 -18.41 -5.20
CA GLU A 190 -2.94 -19.43 -4.34
C GLU A 190 -2.87 -18.99 -2.86
N TRP A 191 -3.30 -17.76 -2.55
CA TRP A 191 -3.32 -17.30 -1.17
C TRP A 191 -4.31 -18.11 -0.34
N ASP A 192 -3.92 -18.31 0.94
CA ASP A 192 -4.79 -18.96 1.92
C ASP A 192 -6.06 -18.11 2.12
N PRO A 193 -7.27 -18.67 1.84
CA PRO A 193 -8.53 -17.97 2.05
C PRO A 193 -8.69 -17.39 3.47
N ALA A 194 -8.12 -18.05 4.48
CA ALA A 194 -8.16 -17.58 5.85
C ALA A 194 -7.41 -16.27 6.06
N TRP A 195 -6.43 -15.93 5.22
CA TRP A 195 -5.78 -14.60 5.28
C TRP A 195 -6.72 -13.52 4.78
N VAL A 196 -7.41 -13.78 3.66
CA VAL A 196 -8.37 -12.83 3.07
C VAL A 196 -9.54 -12.61 4.02
N GLU A 197 -10.11 -13.69 4.57
CA GLU A 197 -11.20 -13.63 5.55
C GLU A 197 -10.81 -12.79 6.78
N ARG A 198 -9.64 -13.05 7.38
CA ARG A 198 -9.17 -12.27 8.53
C ARG A 198 -8.86 -10.81 8.19
N ALA A 199 -8.39 -10.55 6.97
CA ALA A 199 -8.09 -9.20 6.53
C ALA A 199 -9.35 -8.36 6.33
N THR A 200 -10.48 -8.98 5.96
CA THR A 200 -11.75 -8.33 5.63
C THR A 200 -12.85 -8.52 6.68
N ALA A 201 -12.55 -9.21 7.79
CA ALA A 201 -13.52 -9.53 8.84
C ALA A 201 -14.19 -8.30 9.48
N ASP A 202 -13.50 -7.16 9.49
CA ASP A 202 -13.98 -5.91 10.09
C ASP A 202 -13.69 -4.77 9.12
N ASN A 203 -14.70 -3.98 8.78
CA ASN A 203 -14.58 -2.81 7.91
C ASN A 203 -14.74 -1.53 8.74
N ASP A 204 -13.68 -1.14 9.44
CA ASP A 204 -13.62 0.09 10.23
C ASP A 204 -13.27 1.32 9.39
N GLN A 205 -13.34 1.22 8.08
CA GLN A 205 -13.01 2.28 7.12
C GLN A 205 -11.60 2.86 7.30
N SER A 206 -10.70 2.16 7.98
CA SER A 206 -9.31 2.55 8.11
C SER A 206 -8.55 2.33 6.79
N ARG A 207 -7.40 2.98 6.65
CA ARG A 207 -6.51 2.76 5.50
C ARG A 207 -6.15 1.28 5.32
N ASP A 208 -5.88 0.58 6.42
CA ASP A 208 -5.53 -0.84 6.40
C ASP A 208 -6.72 -1.71 5.99
N ALA A 209 -7.97 -1.31 6.34
CA ALA A 209 -9.17 -1.96 5.86
C ALA A 209 -9.32 -1.81 4.35
N VAL A 210 -9.13 -0.61 3.82
CA VAL A 210 -9.20 -0.35 2.37
C VAL A 210 -8.15 -1.15 1.60
N ILE A 211 -6.91 -1.20 2.10
CA ILE A 211 -5.84 -2.02 1.49
C ILE A 211 -6.21 -3.51 1.53
N SER A 212 -6.79 -3.98 2.63
CA SER A 212 -7.25 -5.36 2.78
C SER A 212 -8.33 -5.72 1.76
N LEU A 213 -9.32 -4.86 1.60
CA LEU A 213 -10.40 -5.01 0.62
C LEU A 213 -9.88 -4.99 -0.82
N TRP A 214 -8.92 -4.13 -1.12
CA TRP A 214 -8.27 -4.11 -2.43
C TRP A 214 -7.49 -5.40 -2.72
N LEU A 215 -6.73 -5.93 -1.76
CA LEU A 215 -6.02 -7.20 -1.92
C LEU A 215 -7.02 -8.38 -2.02
N ALA A 216 -8.12 -8.34 -1.27
CA ALA A 216 -9.21 -9.31 -1.37
C ALA A 216 -9.89 -9.26 -2.74
N TYR A 217 -10.08 -8.06 -3.30
CA TYR A 217 -10.55 -7.89 -4.68
C TYR A 217 -9.62 -8.56 -5.69
N ILE A 218 -8.30 -8.34 -5.59
CA ILE A 218 -7.32 -8.98 -6.47
C ILE A 218 -7.42 -10.51 -6.33
N TRP A 219 -7.47 -11.04 -5.13
CA TRP A 219 -7.60 -12.47 -4.87
C TRP A 219 -8.86 -13.06 -5.49
N ALA A 220 -10.02 -12.41 -5.32
CA ALA A 220 -11.29 -12.87 -5.86
C ALA A 220 -11.33 -12.79 -7.40
N SER A 221 -10.82 -11.69 -8.00
CA SER A 221 -10.78 -11.51 -9.44
C SER A 221 -9.87 -12.53 -10.14
N GLU A 222 -8.72 -12.86 -9.56
CA GLU A 222 -7.81 -13.88 -10.06
C GLU A 222 -8.40 -15.30 -9.96
N ARG A 223 -9.35 -15.52 -9.05
CA ARG A 223 -10.13 -16.77 -8.93
C ARG A 223 -11.39 -16.77 -9.77
N GLN A 224 -11.67 -15.72 -10.51
CA GLN A 224 -12.90 -15.52 -11.30
C GLN A 224 -14.18 -15.50 -10.44
N ASP A 225 -14.05 -15.21 -9.14
CA ASP A 225 -15.19 -14.99 -8.25
C ASP A 225 -15.66 -13.54 -8.36
N ILE A 226 -16.45 -13.30 -9.40
CA ILE A 226 -16.92 -11.96 -9.76
C ILE A 226 -17.81 -11.36 -8.65
N THR A 227 -18.57 -12.19 -7.95
CA THR A 227 -19.45 -11.73 -6.86
C THR A 227 -18.66 -11.17 -5.69
N SER A 228 -17.68 -11.92 -5.20
CA SER A 228 -16.81 -11.46 -4.12
C SER A 228 -15.94 -10.30 -4.55
N ALA A 229 -15.40 -10.32 -5.78
CA ALA A 229 -14.62 -9.22 -6.34
C ALA A 229 -15.42 -7.91 -6.39
N THR A 230 -16.68 -7.97 -6.85
CA THR A 230 -17.59 -6.79 -6.85
C THR A 230 -17.72 -6.21 -5.45
N ARG A 231 -18.10 -7.06 -4.48
CA ARG A 231 -18.32 -6.62 -3.10
C ARG A 231 -17.06 -5.97 -2.51
N TYR A 232 -15.89 -6.62 -2.62
CA TYR A 232 -14.65 -6.10 -2.05
C TYR A 232 -14.23 -4.77 -2.69
N LEU A 233 -14.43 -4.61 -4.00
CA LEU A 233 -14.09 -3.37 -4.70
C LEU A 233 -15.06 -2.24 -4.31
N GLU A 234 -16.36 -2.50 -4.23
CA GLU A 234 -17.38 -1.54 -3.80
C GLU A 234 -17.13 -1.09 -2.34
N ASP A 235 -16.86 -2.03 -1.44
CA ASP A 235 -16.52 -1.73 -0.04
C ASP A 235 -15.25 -0.89 0.08
N ALA A 236 -14.23 -1.15 -0.76
CA ALA A 236 -13.00 -0.35 -0.79
C ALA A 236 -13.25 1.08 -1.31
N LEU A 237 -14.12 1.24 -2.30
CA LEU A 237 -14.49 2.53 -2.89
C LEU A 237 -15.43 3.36 -1.99
N ALA A 238 -16.14 2.71 -1.06
CA ALA A 238 -17.05 3.39 -0.13
C ALA A 238 -16.34 4.22 0.96
N ALA A 239 -15.01 4.09 1.12
CA ALA A 239 -14.22 4.81 2.13
C ALA A 239 -13.19 5.79 1.50
N PRO A 240 -13.63 6.83 0.76
CA PRO A 240 -12.74 7.70 -0.02
C PRO A 240 -11.79 8.53 0.86
N ASP A 241 -12.19 8.88 2.08
CA ASP A 241 -11.42 9.73 2.99
C ASP A 241 -10.28 8.98 3.69
N ALA A 242 -10.39 7.65 3.81
CA ALA A 242 -9.35 6.79 4.33
C ALA A 242 -8.21 6.55 3.33
N CYS A 243 -8.44 6.89 2.04
CA CYS A 243 -7.51 6.62 0.96
C CYS A 243 -6.56 7.78 0.70
N PRO A 244 -5.25 7.62 0.84
CA PRO A 244 -4.29 8.52 0.22
C PRO A 244 -4.56 8.64 -1.28
N ARG A 245 -4.32 9.83 -1.85
CA ARG A 245 -4.65 10.12 -3.26
C ARG A 245 -4.13 9.05 -4.24
N GLY A 246 -2.91 8.54 -4.04
CA GLY A 246 -2.33 7.51 -4.91
C GLY A 246 -3.03 6.15 -4.82
N LEU A 247 -3.52 5.75 -3.65
CA LEU A 247 -4.32 4.53 -3.49
C LEU A 247 -5.70 4.69 -4.13
N ARG A 248 -6.31 5.87 -4.01
CA ARG A 248 -7.60 6.20 -4.60
C ARG A 248 -7.56 6.11 -6.13
N ASP A 249 -6.56 6.71 -6.76
CA ASP A 249 -6.40 6.64 -8.22
C ASP A 249 -6.25 5.18 -8.72
N ARG A 250 -5.61 4.31 -7.92
CA ARG A 250 -5.52 2.87 -8.22
C ARG A 250 -6.83 2.12 -8.04
N LEU A 251 -7.61 2.45 -7.02
CA LEU A 251 -8.96 1.87 -6.87
C LEU A 251 -9.86 2.26 -8.04
N TYR A 252 -9.76 3.50 -8.52
CA TYR A 252 -10.48 3.93 -9.72
C TYR A 252 -10.00 3.20 -10.97
N LEU A 253 -8.68 2.99 -11.11
CA LEU A 253 -8.13 2.18 -12.18
C LEU A 253 -8.67 0.74 -12.16
N GLU A 254 -8.65 0.09 -11.00
CA GLU A 254 -9.18 -1.27 -10.87
C GLU A 254 -10.69 -1.31 -11.11
N ALA A 255 -11.44 -0.30 -10.66
CA ALA A 255 -12.86 -0.19 -10.95
C ALA A 255 -13.13 -0.04 -12.45
N ALA A 256 -12.36 0.79 -13.15
CA ALA A 256 -12.47 0.95 -14.59
C ALA A 256 -12.17 -0.37 -15.32
N ILE A 257 -11.08 -1.04 -14.95
CA ILE A 257 -10.71 -2.33 -15.55
C ILE A 257 -11.75 -3.41 -15.23
N PHE A 258 -12.27 -3.45 -14.00
CA PHE A 258 -13.31 -4.40 -13.61
C PHE A 258 -14.59 -4.23 -14.43
N GLN A 259 -15.05 -2.99 -14.61
CA GLN A 259 -16.22 -2.69 -15.45
C GLN A 259 -15.98 -3.07 -16.91
N ALA A 260 -14.79 -2.79 -17.44
CA ALA A 260 -14.44 -3.12 -18.80
C ALA A 260 -14.31 -4.63 -19.03
N TRP A 261 -13.55 -5.30 -18.17
CA TRP A 261 -13.12 -6.69 -18.41
C TRP A 261 -14.15 -7.74 -17.97
N PHE A 262 -14.78 -7.52 -16.81
CA PHE A 262 -15.69 -8.52 -16.22
C PHE A 262 -17.17 -8.20 -16.43
N ARG A 263 -17.51 -6.92 -16.65
CA ARG A 263 -18.90 -6.47 -16.81
C ARG A 263 -19.25 -6.09 -18.25
N ASP A 264 -18.31 -6.09 -19.19
CA ASP A 264 -18.48 -5.65 -20.59
C ASP A 264 -19.16 -4.26 -20.67
N ASN A 265 -18.87 -3.37 -19.72
CA ASN A 265 -19.50 -2.04 -19.60
C ASN A 265 -18.49 -0.90 -19.84
N PRO A 266 -18.28 -0.51 -21.11
CA PRO A 266 -17.31 0.53 -21.45
C PRO A 266 -17.71 1.92 -20.92
N SER A 267 -19.00 2.24 -20.83
CA SER A 267 -19.48 3.53 -20.32
C SER A 267 -19.08 3.75 -18.86
N ASN A 268 -19.34 2.77 -18.00
CA ASN A 268 -18.92 2.84 -16.61
C ASN A 268 -17.40 2.80 -16.46
N ALA A 269 -16.70 2.05 -17.31
CA ALA A 269 -15.23 2.04 -17.34
C ALA A 269 -14.66 3.43 -17.62
N HIS A 270 -15.20 4.15 -18.61
CA HIS A 270 -14.81 5.54 -18.90
C HIS A 270 -15.15 6.49 -17.73
N SER A 271 -16.28 6.32 -17.09
CA SER A 271 -16.67 7.14 -15.94
C SER A 271 -15.67 7.00 -14.77
N TRP A 272 -15.24 5.77 -14.46
CA TRP A 272 -14.20 5.54 -13.44
C TRP A 272 -12.84 6.06 -13.88
N ALA A 273 -12.46 5.87 -15.15
CA ALA A 273 -11.21 6.36 -15.70
C ALA A 273 -11.10 7.89 -15.63
N ALA A 274 -12.20 8.61 -15.81
CA ALA A 274 -12.26 10.08 -15.74
C ALA A 274 -11.97 10.62 -14.32
N LEU A 275 -12.13 9.80 -13.27
CA LEU A 275 -11.82 10.19 -11.90
C LEU A 275 -10.33 10.09 -11.57
N ILE A 276 -9.54 9.44 -12.42
CA ILE A 276 -8.10 9.27 -12.22
C ILE A 276 -7.39 10.58 -12.58
N HIS A 277 -6.58 11.08 -11.66
CA HIS A 277 -5.83 12.31 -11.92
C HIS A 277 -4.77 12.09 -12.99
N SER A 278 -4.78 12.92 -14.03
CA SER A 278 -3.83 12.86 -15.13
C SER A 278 -2.37 12.91 -14.64
N GLY A 279 -1.52 12.07 -15.22
CA GLY A 279 -0.09 12.01 -14.91
C GLY A 279 0.30 11.18 -13.68
N ARG A 280 -0.65 10.54 -12.99
CA ARG A 280 -0.35 9.67 -11.84
C ARG A 280 -0.23 8.20 -12.17
N LEU A 281 -0.87 7.75 -13.24
CA LEU A 281 -0.69 6.38 -13.72
C LEU A 281 0.67 6.23 -14.39
N VAL A 282 1.38 5.18 -14.06
CA VAL A 282 2.59 4.80 -14.78
C VAL A 282 2.23 4.18 -16.14
N SER A 283 3.20 4.18 -17.07
CA SER A 283 2.99 3.82 -18.48
C SER A 283 2.27 2.47 -18.65
N PHE A 284 2.65 1.45 -17.91
CA PHE A 284 2.02 0.12 -18.02
C PHE A 284 0.57 0.10 -17.52
N GLU A 285 0.24 0.87 -16.47
CA GLU A 285 -1.13 1.00 -15.95
C GLU A 285 -2.06 1.67 -16.97
N GLN A 286 -1.58 2.72 -17.64
CA GLN A 286 -2.32 3.39 -18.71
C GLN A 286 -2.61 2.44 -19.88
N LYS A 287 -1.60 1.67 -20.29
CA LYS A 287 -1.74 0.69 -21.39
C LYS A 287 -2.70 -0.45 -21.00
N ARG A 288 -2.65 -0.91 -19.76
CA ARG A 288 -3.58 -1.89 -19.20
C ARG A 288 -5.04 -1.40 -19.25
N LEU A 289 -5.27 -0.16 -18.85
CA LEU A 289 -6.60 0.46 -18.88
C LEU A 289 -7.09 0.60 -20.32
N THR A 290 -6.28 1.16 -21.22
CA THR A 290 -6.63 1.35 -22.64
C THR A 290 -7.01 0.02 -23.28
N MET A 291 -6.23 -1.04 -23.08
CA MET A 291 -6.53 -2.38 -23.58
C MET A 291 -7.87 -2.91 -23.04
N ALA A 292 -8.12 -2.77 -21.73
CA ALA A 292 -9.36 -3.23 -21.13
C ALA A 292 -10.60 -2.50 -21.67
N VAL A 293 -10.50 -1.19 -21.87
CA VAL A 293 -11.59 -0.39 -22.45
C VAL A 293 -11.87 -0.79 -23.90
N LEU A 294 -10.84 -0.93 -24.75
CA LEU A 294 -10.99 -1.40 -26.12
C LEU A 294 -11.62 -2.80 -26.21
N TRP A 295 -11.27 -3.67 -25.26
CA TRP A 295 -11.91 -4.97 -25.11
C TRP A 295 -13.42 -4.85 -24.88
N ALA A 296 -13.85 -4.02 -23.92
CA ALA A 296 -15.25 -3.79 -23.59
C ALA A 296 -16.02 -3.12 -24.75
N GLU A 297 -15.37 -2.22 -25.50
CA GLU A 297 -15.95 -1.61 -26.71
C GLU A 297 -16.11 -2.61 -27.88
N GLY A 298 -15.65 -3.84 -27.69
CA GLY A 298 -15.71 -4.85 -28.72
C GLY A 298 -14.63 -4.75 -29.80
N LYS A 299 -13.68 -3.82 -29.65
CA LYS A 299 -12.53 -3.60 -30.54
C LYS A 299 -11.41 -4.59 -30.22
N SER A 300 -11.70 -5.90 -30.40
CA SER A 300 -10.80 -6.97 -29.95
C SER A 300 -9.44 -6.95 -30.64
N PHE A 301 -9.37 -6.49 -31.91
CA PHE A 301 -8.11 -6.36 -32.65
C PHE A 301 -7.23 -5.25 -32.03
N ASP A 302 -7.81 -4.08 -31.80
CA ASP A 302 -7.11 -2.94 -31.20
C ASP A 302 -6.66 -3.27 -29.76
N ALA A 303 -7.50 -3.99 -29.00
CA ALA A 303 -7.16 -4.48 -27.67
C ALA A 303 -5.96 -5.44 -27.70
N PHE A 304 -5.90 -6.32 -28.72
CA PHE A 304 -4.77 -7.23 -28.91
C PHE A 304 -3.47 -6.49 -29.27
N GLU A 305 -3.54 -5.47 -30.11
CA GLU A 305 -2.40 -4.61 -30.42
C GLU A 305 -1.90 -3.89 -29.14
N LYS A 306 -2.81 -3.28 -28.39
CA LYS A 306 -2.46 -2.59 -27.12
C LYS A 306 -1.93 -3.52 -26.04
N LEU A 307 -2.27 -4.80 -26.07
CA LEU A 307 -1.66 -5.80 -25.21
C LEU A 307 -0.15 -5.96 -25.48
N SER A 308 0.29 -5.84 -26.73
CA SER A 308 1.72 -5.86 -27.08
C SER A 308 2.45 -4.65 -26.48
N ASP A 309 1.83 -3.47 -26.51
CA ASP A 309 2.34 -2.25 -25.87
C ASP A 309 2.43 -2.42 -24.34
N TYR A 310 1.46 -3.11 -23.74
CA TYR A 310 1.46 -3.42 -22.31
C TYR A 310 2.61 -4.36 -21.93
N PHE A 311 2.84 -5.43 -22.72
CA PHE A 311 4.00 -6.32 -22.51
C PHE A 311 5.33 -5.58 -22.65
N ALA A 312 5.46 -4.68 -23.64
CA ALA A 312 6.65 -3.87 -23.79
C ALA A 312 6.90 -3.00 -22.54
N ALA A 313 5.86 -2.34 -22.04
CA ALA A 313 5.98 -1.53 -20.82
C ALA A 313 6.29 -2.34 -19.56
N LEU A 314 5.80 -3.58 -19.43
CA LEU A 314 6.17 -4.47 -18.34
C LEU A 314 7.66 -4.86 -18.37
N ARG A 315 8.23 -5.03 -19.58
CA ARG A 315 9.65 -5.37 -19.76
C ARG A 315 10.60 -4.22 -19.39
N GLU A 316 10.13 -2.98 -19.42
CA GLU A 316 10.88 -1.81 -18.95
C GLU A 316 11.01 -1.78 -17.42
N LEU A 317 10.16 -2.52 -16.70
CA LEU A 317 10.24 -2.61 -15.24
C LEU A 317 11.42 -3.51 -14.83
N PRO A 318 12.04 -3.24 -13.67
CA PRO A 318 13.06 -4.12 -13.11
C PRO A 318 12.53 -5.56 -12.95
N GLU A 319 13.39 -6.53 -13.14
CA GLU A 319 13.04 -7.92 -12.90
C GLU A 319 12.61 -8.11 -11.44
N SER A 320 11.39 -8.58 -11.26
CA SER A 320 10.80 -8.78 -9.94
C SER A 320 9.71 -9.85 -10.01
N PRO A 321 9.43 -10.55 -8.90
CA PRO A 321 8.29 -11.47 -8.84
C PRO A 321 6.96 -10.81 -9.20
N ALA A 322 6.78 -9.54 -8.85
CA ALA A 322 5.58 -8.78 -9.19
C ALA A 322 5.44 -8.57 -10.70
N ARG A 323 6.54 -8.26 -11.41
CA ARG A 323 6.55 -8.20 -12.87
C ARG A 323 6.20 -9.54 -13.49
N ALA A 324 6.78 -10.64 -13.00
CA ALA A 324 6.49 -11.99 -13.48
C ALA A 324 5.00 -12.35 -13.30
N LEU A 325 4.39 -11.96 -12.18
CA LEU A 325 2.95 -12.12 -11.95
C LEU A 325 2.10 -11.30 -12.95
N ALA A 326 2.47 -10.04 -13.18
CA ALA A 326 1.77 -9.18 -14.14
C ALA A 326 1.89 -9.72 -15.58
N GLU A 327 3.06 -10.25 -15.97
CA GLU A 327 3.26 -10.91 -17.26
C GLU A 327 2.40 -12.17 -17.39
N LYS A 328 2.26 -12.96 -16.32
CA LYS A 328 1.40 -14.16 -16.31
C LYS A 328 -0.07 -13.79 -16.50
N SER A 329 -0.58 -12.80 -15.75
CA SER A 329 -1.95 -12.31 -15.93
C SER A 329 -2.18 -11.75 -17.35
N ALA A 330 -1.19 -11.04 -17.90
CA ALA A 330 -1.26 -10.52 -19.28
C ALA A 330 -1.32 -11.65 -20.34
N LEU A 331 -0.64 -12.78 -20.12
CA LEU A 331 -0.75 -13.97 -20.98
C LEU A 331 -2.14 -14.59 -20.93
N GLU A 332 -2.77 -14.65 -19.76
CA GLU A 332 -4.16 -15.13 -19.62
C GLU A 332 -5.13 -14.21 -20.41
N TRP A 333 -4.96 -12.90 -20.32
CA TRP A 333 -5.73 -11.95 -21.12
C TRP A 333 -5.51 -12.14 -22.61
N LYS A 334 -4.27 -12.37 -23.05
CA LYS A 334 -3.96 -12.69 -24.45
C LYS A 334 -4.79 -13.86 -24.94
N HIS A 335 -4.83 -14.94 -24.19
CA HIS A 335 -5.63 -16.14 -24.55
C HIS A 335 -7.13 -15.82 -24.62
N GLN A 336 -7.66 -15.04 -23.69
CA GLN A 336 -9.08 -14.65 -23.72
C GLN A 336 -9.41 -13.78 -24.94
N ILE A 337 -8.57 -12.78 -25.26
CA ILE A 337 -8.75 -11.92 -26.44
C ILE A 337 -8.71 -12.76 -27.73
N GLN A 338 -7.71 -13.63 -27.87
CA GLN A 338 -7.57 -14.51 -29.03
C GLN A 338 -8.78 -15.44 -29.20
N SER A 339 -9.24 -16.05 -28.12
CA SER A 339 -10.44 -16.94 -28.12
C SER A 339 -11.68 -16.16 -28.59
N ARG A 340 -11.91 -14.94 -28.13
CA ARG A 340 -13.05 -14.10 -28.52
C ARG A 340 -12.94 -13.68 -30.01
N MET A 341 -11.73 -13.36 -30.47
CA MET A 341 -11.50 -13.06 -31.89
C MET A 341 -11.84 -14.25 -32.79
N LEU A 342 -11.37 -15.43 -32.45
CA LEU A 342 -11.66 -16.67 -33.19
C LEU A 342 -13.16 -16.98 -33.19
N THR A 343 -13.83 -16.87 -32.04
CA THR A 343 -15.29 -17.10 -31.96
C THR A 343 -16.07 -16.11 -32.84
N ARG A 344 -15.68 -14.85 -32.90
CA ARG A 344 -16.31 -13.85 -33.78
C ARG A 344 -16.06 -14.15 -35.26
N ALA A 345 -14.84 -14.53 -35.61
CA ALA A 345 -14.52 -14.90 -37.00
C ALA A 345 -15.33 -16.13 -37.46
N TRP A 346 -15.45 -17.14 -36.60
CA TRP A 346 -16.27 -18.32 -36.85
C TRP A 346 -17.75 -17.99 -37.03
N ARG A 347 -18.35 -17.14 -36.18
CA ARG A 347 -19.74 -16.69 -36.32
C ARG A 347 -19.96 -15.93 -37.62
N SER A 348 -19.01 -15.06 -37.98
CA SER A 348 -19.09 -14.31 -39.27
C SER A 348 -19.07 -15.24 -40.47
N MET A 349 -18.16 -16.22 -40.50
CA MET A 349 -18.09 -17.23 -41.56
C MET A 349 -19.36 -18.07 -41.63
N TYR A 350 -19.88 -18.54 -40.49
CA TYR A 350 -21.11 -19.31 -40.42
C TYR A 350 -22.32 -18.52 -40.92
N ASN A 351 -22.46 -17.25 -40.54
CA ASN A 351 -23.55 -16.40 -41.03
C ASN A 351 -23.43 -16.14 -42.55
N MET A 352 -22.23 -15.94 -43.07
CA MET A 352 -22.03 -15.83 -44.53
C MET A 352 -22.40 -17.12 -45.26
N SER A 353 -22.04 -18.29 -44.74
CA SER A 353 -22.43 -19.56 -45.38
C SER A 353 -23.94 -19.75 -45.42
N GLN A 354 -24.64 -19.43 -44.33
CA GLN A 354 -26.11 -19.44 -44.27
C GLN A 354 -26.77 -18.47 -45.27
N GLN A 355 -26.20 -17.27 -45.41
CA GLN A 355 -26.71 -16.30 -46.39
C GLN A 355 -26.50 -16.80 -47.83
N VAL A 356 -25.38 -17.43 -48.13
CA VAL A 356 -25.11 -18.02 -49.46
C VAL A 356 -26.06 -19.15 -49.76
N GLU A 357 -26.28 -20.05 -48.77
CA GLU A 357 -27.26 -21.14 -48.91
C GLU A 357 -28.71 -20.65 -49.11
N ALA A 358 -29.11 -19.63 -48.35
CA ALA A 358 -30.43 -19.03 -48.46
C ALA A 358 -30.60 -18.35 -49.85
N SER A 359 -29.58 -17.68 -50.35
CA SER A 359 -29.59 -17.04 -51.65
C SER A 359 -29.63 -18.05 -52.80
N ALA A 360 -28.91 -19.16 -52.67
CA ALA A 360 -28.92 -20.25 -53.64
C ALA A 360 -30.30 -20.93 -53.68
N THR A 361 -30.95 -21.14 -52.54
CA THR A 361 -32.29 -21.73 -52.43
C THR A 361 -33.37 -20.80 -53.04
N ALA A 362 -33.29 -19.51 -52.80
CA ALA A 362 -34.18 -18.53 -53.37
C ALA A 362 -34.02 -18.41 -54.91
N GLY A 363 -32.80 -18.50 -55.43
CA GLY A 363 -32.55 -18.52 -56.87
C GLY A 363 -33.11 -19.73 -57.59
N THR A 364 -33.13 -20.89 -56.92
CA THR A 364 -33.69 -22.14 -57.48
C THR A 364 -35.23 -22.11 -57.54
N LEU A 365 -35.88 -21.47 -56.60
CA LEU A 365 -37.36 -21.32 -56.59
C LEU A 365 -37.88 -20.38 -57.66
N VAL A 366 -37.15 -19.34 -58.04
CA VAL A 366 -37.53 -18.40 -59.08
C VAL A 366 -37.40 -19.02 -60.48
N SER A 367 -36.47 -19.95 -60.73
CA SER A 367 -36.29 -20.61 -62.02
C SER A 367 -37.30 -21.74 -62.28
N SER A 368 -38.01 -22.25 -61.27
CA SER A 368 -39.01 -23.34 -61.40
C SER A 368 -40.45 -22.86 -61.68
N HIS A 369 -40.70 -21.54 -61.68
CA HIS A 369 -42.03 -20.97 -62.02
C HIS A 369 -42.06 -20.24 -63.35
N GLY A 370 -41.03 -20.36 -64.18
CA GLY A 370 -40.91 -19.71 -65.49
C GLY A 370 -40.99 -20.66 -66.69
N ASN A 371 -41.60 -21.83 -66.56
CA ASN A 371 -41.88 -22.71 -67.71
C ASN A 371 -43.38 -23.03 -67.83
#